data_6520f017e3cd6751493e985bfbbf35b0
#
_entry.id   6520f017e3cd6751493e985bfbbf35b0
#
_cell.length_a   1.000
_cell.length_b   1.000
_cell.length_c   1.000
_cell.angle_alpha   90.00
_cell.angle_beta   90.00
_cell.angle_gamma   90.00
#
_symmetry.space_group_name_H-M   'P 1'
#
loop_
_entity.id
_entity.type
_entity.pdbx_description
1 polymer ?
#
loop_
_entity_poly.entity_id
_entity_poly.type
_entity_poly.pdbx_seq_one_letter_code
_entity_poly.pdbx_strand_id
1 'polypeptide(L)'
;MIKNKFRIIFLAIFTISISAEYRLGRDYSIVDNPLPVKKDGIVEVTESFWYGCGGCYSFEPAINDWASEQGEDVSFRKMPVPWSKTHQLHAALYYTINALELGPSTHTAVFVTIHKEGNFLQTPKRIKNFLKNFGVEPEITDQYLNSFTIKQKLNRDAKHARQLKISSTPMIVVDGKYIVEVKQGRSYQEMLNIVDHVIELQKPNS
;
A
#
# COMPACT_ATOMS: atom_id res chain seq x y z
N MET A 1 -22.51 -68.59 18.04
CA MET A 1 -21.43 -67.62 17.77
C MET A 1 -21.97 -66.53 16.85
N ILE A 2 -22.34 -65.39 17.39
CA ILE A 2 -22.92 -64.24 16.64
C ILE A 2 -21.77 -63.25 16.43
N LYS A 3 -21.34 -63.06 15.19
CA LYS A 3 -20.30 -62.09 14.79
C LYS A 3 -21.00 -60.73 14.57
N ASN A 4 -20.88 -59.82 15.53
CA ASN A 4 -21.28 -58.42 15.38
C ASN A 4 -20.26 -57.73 14.43
N LYS A 5 -20.72 -57.33 13.25
CA LYS A 5 -19.96 -56.44 12.34
C LYS A 5 -20.29 -55.00 12.72
N PHE A 6 -19.41 -54.33 13.45
CA PHE A 6 -19.45 -52.90 13.66
C PHE A 6 -19.17 -52.20 12.33
N ARG A 7 -20.14 -51.54 11.72
CA ARG A 7 -19.97 -50.64 10.59
C ARG A 7 -19.63 -49.26 11.12
N ILE A 8 -18.37 -48.83 11.03
CA ILE A 8 -17.94 -47.49 11.32
C ILE A 8 -18.42 -46.61 10.16
N ILE A 9 -19.43 -45.75 10.39
CA ILE A 9 -19.87 -44.73 9.45
C ILE A 9 -18.90 -43.55 9.60
N PHE A 10 -18.03 -43.33 8.60
CA PHE A 10 -17.20 -42.15 8.49
C PHE A 10 -18.08 -40.96 8.06
N LEU A 11 -18.47 -40.11 9.00
CA LEU A 11 -19.18 -38.85 8.71
C LEU A 11 -18.14 -37.86 8.15
N ALA A 12 -18.08 -37.68 6.83
CA ALA A 12 -17.28 -36.63 6.21
C ALA A 12 -17.91 -35.27 6.54
N ILE A 13 -17.29 -34.52 7.46
CA ILE A 13 -17.66 -33.14 7.74
C ILE A 13 -17.17 -32.30 6.56
N PHE A 14 -18.07 -31.96 5.66
CA PHE A 14 -17.84 -31.00 4.59
C PHE A 14 -17.85 -29.61 5.24
N THR A 15 -16.68 -29.04 5.54
CA THR A 15 -16.57 -27.63 5.95
C THR A 15 -16.84 -26.76 4.74
N ILE A 16 -18.03 -26.20 4.64
CA ILE A 16 -18.35 -25.16 3.68
C ILE A 16 -17.59 -23.91 4.16
N SER A 17 -16.48 -23.59 3.52
CA SER A 17 -15.82 -22.30 3.68
C SER A 17 -16.77 -21.24 3.12
N ILE A 18 -17.44 -20.48 3.99
CA ILE A 18 -18.20 -19.29 3.60
C ILE A 18 -17.15 -18.23 3.26
N SER A 19 -16.75 -18.17 2.01
CA SER A 19 -15.97 -17.06 1.47
C SER A 19 -16.87 -15.82 1.54
N ALA A 20 -16.39 -14.75 2.19
CA ALA A 20 -17.09 -13.48 2.21
C ALA A 20 -17.25 -12.99 0.77
N GLU A 21 -18.49 -12.81 0.31
CA GLU A 21 -18.77 -12.32 -1.03
C GLU A 21 -18.57 -10.79 -1.08
N TYR A 22 -17.44 -10.33 -1.60
CA TYR A 22 -17.18 -8.91 -1.81
C TYR A 22 -17.81 -8.44 -3.13
N ARG A 23 -18.41 -7.23 -3.12
CA ARG A 23 -19.23 -6.72 -4.22
C ARG A 23 -18.74 -5.38 -4.73
N LEU A 24 -18.71 -5.24 -6.05
CA LEU A 24 -18.51 -3.95 -6.72
C LEU A 24 -19.56 -2.93 -6.27
N GLY A 25 -19.13 -1.70 -6.03
CA GLY A 25 -19.94 -0.58 -5.55
C GLY A 25 -20.18 -0.58 -4.04
N ARG A 26 -20.06 -1.73 -3.36
CA ARG A 26 -20.16 -1.84 -1.90
C ARG A 26 -18.79 -1.92 -1.23
N ASP A 27 -17.92 -2.78 -1.69
CA ASP A 27 -16.66 -3.14 -1.02
C ASP A 27 -15.45 -2.57 -1.76
N TYR A 28 -15.51 -2.50 -3.06
CA TYR A 28 -14.54 -1.87 -3.94
C TYR A 28 -15.25 -1.14 -5.08
N SER A 29 -14.54 -0.24 -5.76
CA SER A 29 -15.06 0.52 -6.90
C SER A 29 -14.15 0.41 -8.11
N ILE A 30 -14.66 0.79 -9.29
CA ILE A 30 -13.90 0.90 -10.53
C ILE A 30 -13.78 2.38 -10.87
N VAL A 31 -12.58 2.81 -11.26
CA VAL A 31 -12.36 4.18 -11.72
C VAL A 31 -12.82 4.36 -13.16
N ASP A 32 -13.37 5.53 -13.49
CA ASP A 32 -13.86 5.83 -14.84
C ASP A 32 -12.74 5.86 -15.90
N ASN A 33 -11.53 6.27 -15.48
CA ASN A 33 -10.38 6.41 -16.36
C ASN A 33 -9.17 5.68 -15.76
N PRO A 34 -9.07 4.35 -15.91
CA PRO A 34 -8.00 3.55 -15.33
C PRO A 34 -6.63 3.93 -15.90
N LEU A 35 -5.58 3.65 -15.12
CA LEU A 35 -4.21 3.72 -15.61
C LEU A 35 -3.93 2.53 -16.54
N PRO A 36 -3.09 2.72 -17.56
CA PRO A 36 -2.63 1.59 -18.36
C PRO A 36 -1.80 0.64 -17.49
N VAL A 37 -2.11 -0.64 -17.54
CA VAL A 37 -1.36 -1.71 -16.88
C VAL A 37 -0.57 -2.52 -17.89
N LYS A 38 0.53 -3.11 -17.45
CA LYS A 38 1.28 -4.08 -18.24
C LYS A 38 0.47 -5.38 -18.33
N LYS A 39 0.50 -6.00 -19.50
CA LYS A 39 -0.12 -7.31 -19.72
C LYS A 39 0.92 -8.42 -19.61
N ASP A 40 1.62 -8.47 -18.49
CA ASP A 40 2.68 -9.45 -18.22
C ASP A 40 2.25 -10.54 -17.22
N GLY A 41 0.98 -10.55 -16.83
CA GLY A 41 0.43 -11.51 -15.86
C GLY A 41 0.66 -11.11 -14.41
N ILE A 42 1.32 -9.97 -14.16
CA ILE A 42 1.58 -9.45 -12.81
C ILE A 42 0.50 -8.42 -12.46
N VAL A 43 -0.20 -8.63 -11.35
CA VAL A 43 -1.19 -7.68 -10.83
C VAL A 43 -0.48 -6.58 -10.03
N GLU A 44 -0.60 -5.33 -10.48
CA GLU A 44 -0.01 -4.18 -9.77
C GLU A 44 -0.93 -3.73 -8.62
N VAL A 45 -0.41 -3.73 -7.40
CA VAL A 45 -1.09 -3.19 -6.21
C VAL A 45 -0.35 -1.94 -5.73
N THR A 46 -1.05 -0.81 -5.68
CA THR A 46 -0.48 0.47 -5.26
C THR A 46 -1.19 1.00 -4.02
N GLU A 47 -0.45 1.21 -2.93
CA GLU A 47 -0.94 1.98 -1.78
C GLU A 47 -0.74 3.47 -2.04
N SER A 48 -1.81 4.27 -2.05
CA SER A 48 -1.71 5.71 -1.95
C SER A 48 -1.62 6.12 -0.48
N PHE A 49 -0.58 6.86 -0.12
CA PHE A 49 -0.29 7.15 1.29
C PHE A 49 0.29 8.54 1.50
N TRP A 50 0.35 8.96 2.77
CA TRP A 50 1.09 10.12 3.22
C TRP A 50 1.70 9.86 4.60
N TYR A 51 2.96 10.21 4.81
CA TYR A 51 3.62 10.02 6.09
C TYR A 51 2.93 10.74 7.26
N GLY A 52 2.28 11.89 7.03
CA GLY A 52 1.52 12.60 8.06
C GLY A 52 0.12 12.04 8.33
N CYS A 53 -0.30 10.99 7.64
CA CYS A 53 -1.60 10.36 7.81
C CYS A 53 -1.58 9.33 8.95
N GLY A 54 -2.37 9.54 10.00
CA GLY A 54 -2.47 8.60 11.13
C GLY A 54 -3.03 7.23 10.72
N GLY A 55 -3.96 7.19 9.75
CA GLY A 55 -4.47 5.94 9.18
C GLY A 55 -3.38 5.15 8.45
N CYS A 56 -2.52 5.83 7.65
CA CYS A 56 -1.39 5.19 6.98
C CYS A 56 -0.37 4.65 8.00
N TYR A 57 -0.06 5.42 9.05
CA TYR A 57 0.80 4.96 10.13
C TYR A 57 0.26 3.69 10.81
N SER A 58 -1.04 3.65 11.10
CA SER A 58 -1.68 2.49 11.73
C SER A 58 -1.79 1.29 10.79
N PHE A 59 -1.87 1.54 9.48
CA PHE A 59 -1.96 0.50 8.45
C PHE A 59 -0.60 -0.09 8.06
N GLU A 60 0.49 0.66 8.28
CA GLU A 60 1.86 0.33 7.83
C GLU A 60 2.31 -1.09 8.19
N PRO A 61 2.12 -1.61 9.43
CA PRO A 61 2.50 -3.00 9.73
C PRO A 61 1.72 -4.01 8.89
N ALA A 62 0.39 -3.88 8.83
CA ALA A 62 -0.47 -4.84 8.16
C ALA A 62 -0.21 -4.90 6.63
N ILE A 63 -0.02 -3.73 5.98
CA ILE A 63 0.23 -3.70 4.53
C ILE A 63 1.63 -4.22 4.18
N ASN A 64 2.64 -3.98 5.04
CA ASN A 64 3.98 -4.51 4.81
C ASN A 64 4.04 -6.03 5.02
N ASP A 65 3.37 -6.55 6.06
CA ASP A 65 3.25 -8.00 6.29
C ASP A 65 2.55 -8.65 5.10
N TRP A 66 1.38 -8.12 4.70
CA TRP A 66 0.65 -8.59 3.52
C TRP A 66 1.51 -8.58 2.26
N ALA A 67 2.24 -7.49 1.99
CA ALA A 67 3.08 -7.37 0.80
C ALA A 67 4.23 -8.38 0.78
N SER A 68 4.76 -8.75 1.96
CA SER A 68 5.83 -9.74 2.08
C SER A 68 5.36 -11.18 1.81
N GLU A 69 4.07 -11.43 1.92
CA GLU A 69 3.44 -12.74 1.69
C GLU A 69 3.00 -12.95 0.23
N GLN A 70 3.06 -11.90 -0.61
CA GLN A 70 2.62 -11.99 -2.00
C GLN A 70 3.61 -12.80 -2.86
N GLY A 71 3.05 -13.52 -3.84
CA GLY A 71 3.82 -14.25 -4.86
C GLY A 71 4.36 -13.35 -5.97
N GLU A 72 5.08 -13.98 -6.91
CA GLU A 72 5.68 -13.28 -8.06
C GLU A 72 4.64 -12.70 -9.04
N ASP A 73 3.39 -13.12 -8.93
CA ASP A 73 2.24 -12.66 -9.71
C ASP A 73 1.62 -11.35 -9.18
N VAL A 74 2.13 -10.81 -8.06
CA VAL A 74 1.69 -9.53 -7.48
C VAL A 74 2.87 -8.59 -7.30
N SER A 75 2.75 -7.37 -7.81
CA SER A 75 3.74 -6.31 -7.63
C SER A 75 3.18 -5.21 -6.72
N PHE A 76 3.69 -5.13 -5.49
CA PHE A 76 3.29 -4.07 -4.56
C PHE A 76 4.21 -2.85 -4.64
N ARG A 77 3.62 -1.65 -4.60
CA ARG A 77 4.35 -0.38 -4.46
C ARG A 77 3.55 0.64 -3.68
N LYS A 78 4.26 1.62 -3.12
CA LYS A 78 3.64 2.79 -2.49
C LYS A 78 3.71 4.00 -3.41
N MET A 79 2.66 4.81 -3.40
CA MET A 79 2.55 6.08 -4.13
C MET A 79 2.23 7.20 -3.13
N PRO A 80 3.20 8.04 -2.77
CA PRO A 80 2.94 9.17 -1.89
C PRO A 80 2.10 10.23 -2.60
N VAL A 81 1.06 10.77 -1.94
CA VAL A 81 0.18 11.79 -2.53
C VAL A 81 0.75 13.21 -2.37
N PRO A 82 1.03 13.98 -3.45
CA PRO A 82 1.67 15.29 -3.38
C PRO A 82 0.66 16.46 -3.37
N TRP A 83 -0.37 16.43 -2.52
CA TRP A 83 -1.49 17.37 -2.54
C TRP A 83 -1.16 18.80 -2.08
N SER A 84 -0.29 18.96 -1.08
CA SER A 84 0.14 20.25 -0.55
C SER A 84 1.66 20.35 -0.52
N LYS A 85 2.22 21.50 -0.15
CA LYS A 85 3.68 21.68 -0.01
C LYS A 85 4.29 20.66 0.96
N THR A 86 3.63 20.37 2.09
CA THR A 86 4.10 19.37 3.06
C THR A 86 3.99 17.96 2.49
N HIS A 87 2.88 17.63 1.79
CA HIS A 87 2.77 16.35 1.09
C HIS A 87 3.85 16.17 0.04
N GLN A 88 4.14 17.20 -0.77
CA GLN A 88 5.22 17.16 -1.77
C GLN A 88 6.59 16.95 -1.13
N LEU A 89 6.87 17.59 0.00
CA LEU A 89 8.12 17.42 0.74
C LEU A 89 8.26 16.00 1.30
N HIS A 90 7.18 15.45 1.87
CA HIS A 90 7.15 14.07 2.35
C HIS A 90 7.24 13.05 1.21
N ALA A 91 6.62 13.32 0.07
CA ALA A 91 6.77 12.49 -1.13
C ALA A 91 8.20 12.53 -1.68
N ALA A 92 8.85 13.71 -1.66
CA ALA A 92 10.27 13.82 -2.01
C ALA A 92 11.15 13.03 -1.04
N LEU A 93 10.86 13.10 0.28
CA LEU A 93 11.55 12.28 1.30
C LEU A 93 11.41 10.78 1.00
N TYR A 94 10.19 10.31 0.70
CA TYR A 94 9.95 8.91 0.33
C TYR A 94 10.84 8.47 -0.84
N TYR A 95 10.87 9.26 -1.91
CA TYR A 95 11.70 8.95 -3.07
C TYR A 95 13.19 9.12 -2.84
N THR A 96 13.60 10.00 -1.93
CA THR A 96 14.99 10.13 -1.49
C THR A 96 15.47 8.89 -0.76
N ILE A 97 14.67 8.39 0.20
CA ILE A 97 14.96 7.16 0.95
C ILE A 97 15.13 5.97 -0.01
N ASN A 98 14.20 5.83 -0.97
CA ASN A 98 14.29 4.76 -1.98
C ASN A 98 15.49 4.91 -2.90
N ALA A 99 15.82 6.13 -3.35
CA ALA A 99 16.93 6.37 -4.27
C ALA A 99 18.30 6.20 -3.60
N LEU A 100 18.36 6.35 -2.29
CA LEU A 100 19.56 6.10 -1.47
C LEU A 100 19.59 4.69 -0.88
N GLU A 101 18.60 3.84 -1.20
CA GLU A 101 18.49 2.45 -0.76
C GLU A 101 18.60 2.27 0.76
N LEU A 102 18.03 3.23 1.54
CA LEU A 102 18.13 3.23 3.01
C LEU A 102 17.25 2.16 3.69
N GLY A 103 16.48 1.41 2.90
CA GLY A 103 15.70 0.28 3.35
C GLY A 103 14.37 0.62 4.03
N PRO A 104 13.52 -0.41 4.26
CA PRO A 104 12.17 -0.23 4.78
C PRO A 104 12.12 0.30 6.22
N SER A 105 13.12 0.00 7.05
CA SER A 105 13.21 0.52 8.42
C SER A 105 13.27 2.04 8.50
N THR A 106 13.85 2.70 7.48
CA THR A 106 13.89 4.17 7.41
C THR A 106 12.50 4.74 7.15
N HIS A 107 11.65 4.09 6.33
CA HIS A 107 10.25 4.48 6.14
C HIS A 107 9.45 4.38 7.44
N THR A 108 9.62 3.29 8.20
CA THR A 108 9.01 3.12 9.52
C THR A 108 9.47 4.21 10.49
N ALA A 109 10.76 4.54 10.49
CA ALA A 109 11.30 5.61 11.33
C ALA A 109 10.71 7.00 10.99
N VAL A 110 10.42 7.31 9.71
CA VAL A 110 9.70 8.55 9.34
C VAL A 110 8.33 8.60 10.00
N PHE A 111 7.55 7.52 9.92
CA PHE A 111 6.25 7.45 10.59
C PHE A 111 6.37 7.62 12.11
N VAL A 112 7.30 6.94 12.77
CA VAL A 112 7.54 7.06 14.22
C VAL A 112 7.92 8.49 14.59
N THR A 113 8.84 9.10 13.86
CA THR A 113 9.29 10.48 14.09
C THR A 113 8.15 11.48 13.99
N ILE A 114 7.23 11.30 13.04
CA ILE A 114 6.06 12.17 12.87
C ILE A 114 5.00 11.92 13.96
N HIS A 115 4.62 10.65 14.17
CA HIS A 115 3.43 10.32 14.96
C HIS A 115 3.70 10.06 16.45
N LYS A 116 4.93 9.71 16.83
CA LYS A 116 5.31 9.43 18.23
C LYS A 116 6.21 10.49 18.83
N GLU A 117 7.16 11.02 18.04
CA GLU A 117 8.13 11.99 18.53
C GLU A 117 7.69 13.45 18.29
N GLY A 118 6.58 13.68 17.54
CA GLY A 118 6.05 15.01 17.27
C GLY A 118 6.91 15.86 16.32
N ASN A 119 7.92 15.27 15.67
CA ASN A 119 8.71 15.96 14.66
C ASN A 119 8.10 15.73 13.27
N PHE A 120 7.31 16.69 12.80
CA PHE A 120 6.50 16.56 11.58
C PHE A 120 7.32 16.60 10.27
N LEU A 121 8.64 16.72 10.31
CA LEU A 121 9.55 16.75 9.15
C LEU A 121 9.10 17.73 8.04
N GLN A 122 8.51 18.87 8.43
CA GLN A 122 7.83 19.80 7.52
C GLN A 122 8.78 20.83 6.87
N THR A 123 10.08 20.71 7.07
CA THR A 123 11.11 21.56 6.44
C THR A 123 12.28 20.73 5.95
N PRO A 124 12.98 21.17 4.86
CA PRO A 124 14.19 20.50 4.40
C PRO A 124 15.25 20.34 5.49
N LYS A 125 15.39 21.34 6.39
CA LYS A 125 16.35 21.29 7.51
C LYS A 125 16.02 20.11 8.46
N ARG A 126 14.74 19.91 8.79
CA ARG A 126 14.33 18.79 9.67
C ARG A 126 14.56 17.43 9.01
N ILE A 127 14.31 17.33 7.70
CA ILE A 127 14.58 16.11 6.92
C ILE A 127 16.07 15.82 6.86
N LYS A 128 16.93 16.82 6.61
CA LYS A 128 18.39 16.66 6.65
C LYS A 128 18.87 16.14 8.00
N ASN A 129 18.39 16.73 9.09
CA ASN A 129 18.75 16.28 10.43
C ASN A 129 18.26 14.84 10.70
N PHE A 130 17.09 14.47 10.22
CA PHE A 130 16.56 13.12 10.33
C PHE A 130 17.43 12.12 9.54
N LEU A 131 17.70 12.38 8.26
CA LEU A 131 18.47 11.47 7.40
C LEU A 131 19.96 11.36 7.81
N LYS A 132 20.50 12.37 8.51
CA LYS A 132 21.83 12.28 9.10
C LYS A 132 21.97 11.11 10.09
N ASN A 133 20.91 10.76 10.80
CA ASN A 133 20.88 9.60 11.70
C ASN A 133 21.00 8.26 10.95
N PHE A 134 20.80 8.28 9.62
CA PHE A 134 20.95 7.15 8.71
C PHE A 134 22.21 7.24 7.84
N GLY A 135 23.17 8.09 8.25
CA GLY A 135 24.45 8.23 7.55
C GLY A 135 24.40 9.06 6.26
N VAL A 136 23.33 9.83 6.03
CA VAL A 136 23.20 10.67 4.83
C VAL A 136 23.64 12.10 5.12
N GLU A 137 24.66 12.57 4.40
CA GLU A 137 25.13 13.95 4.54
C GLU A 137 24.06 14.97 4.08
N PRO A 138 23.98 16.16 4.74
CA PRO A 138 22.98 17.17 4.42
C PRO A 138 22.97 17.63 2.95
N GLU A 139 24.15 17.70 2.32
CA GLU A 139 24.33 18.09 0.92
C GLU A 139 23.73 17.04 -0.03
N ILE A 140 23.92 15.75 0.28
CA ILE A 140 23.32 14.64 -0.46
C ILE A 140 21.80 14.68 -0.33
N THR A 141 21.29 14.92 0.88
CA THR A 141 19.85 15.08 1.10
C THR A 141 19.27 16.21 0.25
N ASP A 142 19.91 17.39 0.22
CA ASP A 142 19.48 18.54 -0.59
C ASP A 142 19.50 18.22 -2.08
N GLN A 143 20.54 17.54 -2.56
CA GLN A 143 20.68 17.13 -3.95
C GLN A 143 19.49 16.24 -4.38
N TYR A 144 19.15 15.23 -3.57
CA TYR A 144 18.06 14.30 -3.90
C TYR A 144 16.69 14.95 -3.77
N LEU A 145 16.39 15.66 -2.66
CA LEU A 145 15.10 16.36 -2.48
C LEU A 145 14.78 17.32 -3.64
N ASN A 146 15.80 17.93 -4.25
CA ASN A 146 15.66 18.89 -5.34
C ASN A 146 15.90 18.31 -6.72
N SER A 147 16.19 17.00 -6.83
CA SER A 147 16.55 16.36 -8.09
C SER A 147 15.41 16.40 -9.12
N PHE A 148 15.78 16.48 -10.39
CA PHE A 148 14.83 16.43 -11.50
C PHE A 148 14.03 15.12 -11.52
N THR A 149 14.71 14.01 -11.26
CA THR A 149 14.06 12.66 -11.21
C THR A 149 12.96 12.59 -10.16
N ILE A 150 13.21 13.12 -8.95
CA ILE A 150 12.18 13.13 -7.90
C ILE A 150 11.03 14.07 -8.28
N LYS A 151 11.31 15.25 -8.83
CA LYS A 151 10.27 16.16 -9.34
C LYS A 151 9.38 15.50 -10.40
N GLN A 152 9.98 14.72 -11.31
CA GLN A 152 9.19 13.95 -12.30
C GLN A 152 8.31 12.89 -11.64
N LYS A 153 8.81 12.16 -10.62
CA LYS A 153 8.01 11.19 -9.86
C LYS A 153 6.84 11.87 -9.15
N LEU A 154 7.04 13.02 -8.51
CA LEU A 154 5.97 13.78 -7.87
C LEU A 154 4.90 14.23 -8.88
N ASN A 155 5.31 14.73 -10.05
CA ASN A 155 4.39 15.15 -11.10
C ASN A 155 3.58 13.97 -11.65
N ARG A 156 4.21 12.82 -11.85
CA ARG A 156 3.52 11.58 -12.24
C ARG A 156 2.48 11.18 -11.21
N ASP A 157 2.86 11.13 -9.93
CA ASP A 157 1.96 10.71 -8.86
C ASP A 157 0.80 11.70 -8.66
N ALA A 158 1.06 13.00 -8.82
CA ALA A 158 0.00 14.01 -8.85
C ALA A 158 -0.98 13.79 -10.01
N LYS A 159 -0.49 13.40 -11.19
CA LYS A 159 -1.33 13.04 -12.34
C LYS A 159 -2.14 11.77 -12.06
N HIS A 160 -1.48 10.72 -11.55
CA HIS A 160 -2.13 9.45 -11.22
C HIS A 160 -3.19 9.63 -10.12
N ALA A 161 -2.88 10.35 -9.04
CA ALA A 161 -3.83 10.62 -7.97
C ALA A 161 -5.10 11.34 -8.48
N ARG A 162 -4.94 12.32 -9.39
CA ARG A 162 -6.09 13.00 -10.03
C ARG A 162 -6.88 12.07 -10.94
N GLN A 163 -6.21 11.29 -11.80
CA GLN A 163 -6.84 10.38 -12.75
C GLN A 163 -7.63 9.29 -12.03
N LEU A 164 -7.08 8.74 -10.95
CA LEU A 164 -7.69 7.73 -10.11
C LEU A 164 -8.68 8.30 -9.07
N LYS A 165 -8.87 9.62 -9.03
CA LYS A 165 -9.72 10.31 -8.05
C LYS A 165 -9.36 9.98 -6.59
N ILE A 166 -8.06 9.81 -6.30
CA ILE A 166 -7.57 9.58 -4.94
C ILE A 166 -7.82 10.82 -4.09
N SER A 167 -8.73 10.72 -3.12
CA SER A 167 -9.21 11.82 -2.28
C SER A 167 -8.89 11.67 -0.80
N SER A 168 -8.45 10.48 -0.39
CA SER A 168 -8.06 10.15 0.99
C SER A 168 -6.86 9.21 1.01
N THR A 169 -6.30 8.99 2.20
CA THR A 169 -5.24 7.98 2.45
C THR A 169 -5.52 7.25 3.76
N PRO A 170 -5.18 5.96 3.88
CA PRO A 170 -4.69 5.12 2.80
C PRO A 170 -5.82 4.70 1.84
N MET A 171 -5.49 4.49 0.56
CA MET A 171 -6.35 3.83 -0.43
C MET A 171 -5.49 2.85 -1.23
N ILE A 172 -6.04 1.68 -1.56
CA ILE A 172 -5.36 0.70 -2.41
C ILE A 172 -5.94 0.75 -3.81
N VAL A 173 -5.06 0.78 -4.80
CA VAL A 173 -5.39 0.69 -6.22
C VAL A 173 -4.85 -0.64 -6.75
N VAL A 174 -5.73 -1.45 -7.34
CA VAL A 174 -5.35 -2.70 -7.99
C VAL A 174 -5.45 -2.51 -9.49
N ASP A 175 -4.40 -2.85 -10.22
CA ASP A 175 -4.25 -2.72 -11.68
C ASP A 175 -4.66 -1.35 -12.23
N GLY A 176 -4.36 -0.28 -11.46
CA GLY A 176 -4.70 1.07 -11.89
C GLY A 176 -6.19 1.30 -12.15
N LYS A 177 -7.06 0.39 -11.74
CA LYS A 177 -8.46 0.33 -12.11
C LYS A 177 -9.41 0.19 -10.93
N TYR A 178 -9.12 -0.67 -9.99
CA TYR A 178 -9.97 -0.93 -8.83
C TYR A 178 -9.48 -0.17 -7.61
N ILE A 179 -10.41 0.40 -6.86
CA ILE A 179 -10.14 1.14 -5.62
C ILE A 179 -10.73 0.39 -4.44
N VAL A 180 -9.89 0.14 -3.44
CA VAL A 180 -10.29 -0.34 -2.12
C VAL A 180 -9.97 0.74 -1.10
N GLU A 181 -10.99 1.19 -0.38
CA GLU A 181 -10.90 2.28 0.61
C GLU A 181 -11.08 1.76 2.03
N VAL A 182 -10.46 2.46 2.99
CA VAL A 182 -10.80 2.28 4.41
C VAL A 182 -12.24 2.76 4.63
N LYS A 183 -13.11 1.86 5.04
CA LYS A 183 -14.51 2.19 5.41
C LYS A 183 -14.69 2.12 6.91
N GLN A 184 -15.53 3.01 7.44
CA GLN A 184 -15.89 3.00 8.85
C GLN A 184 -16.42 1.62 9.28
N GLY A 185 -15.90 1.10 10.39
CA GLY A 185 -16.30 -0.22 10.93
C GLY A 185 -15.57 -1.41 10.32
N ARG A 186 -14.68 -1.22 9.35
CA ARG A 186 -13.83 -2.28 8.79
C ARG A 186 -12.41 -2.25 9.35
N SER A 187 -11.87 -3.43 9.60
CA SER A 187 -10.45 -3.59 9.96
C SER A 187 -9.56 -3.46 8.73
N TYR A 188 -8.28 -3.18 8.96
CA TYR A 188 -7.26 -3.22 7.90
C TYR A 188 -7.13 -4.62 7.28
N GLN A 189 -7.29 -5.68 8.09
CA GLN A 189 -7.29 -7.05 7.58
C GLN A 189 -8.45 -7.29 6.61
N GLU A 190 -9.64 -6.77 6.90
CA GLU A 190 -10.77 -6.89 5.96
C GLU A 190 -10.53 -6.10 4.67
N MET A 191 -9.89 -4.94 4.77
CA MET A 191 -9.47 -4.19 3.58
C MET A 191 -8.51 -5.01 2.71
N LEU A 192 -7.53 -5.67 3.31
CA LEU A 192 -6.58 -6.54 2.60
C LEU A 192 -7.25 -7.77 2.00
N ASN A 193 -8.20 -8.40 2.69
CA ASN A 193 -9.00 -9.50 2.14
C ASN A 193 -9.80 -9.06 0.89
N ILE A 194 -10.28 -7.80 0.86
CA ILE A 194 -10.91 -7.24 -0.34
C ILE A 194 -9.89 -7.05 -1.47
N VAL A 195 -8.67 -6.61 -1.14
CA VAL A 195 -7.57 -6.49 -2.12
C VAL A 195 -7.27 -7.85 -2.74
N ASP A 196 -7.13 -8.91 -1.92
CA ASP A 196 -6.89 -10.27 -2.39
C ASP A 196 -8.01 -10.75 -3.32
N HIS A 197 -9.27 -10.50 -2.94
CA HIS A 197 -10.42 -10.81 -3.80
C HIS A 197 -10.32 -10.09 -5.16
N VAL A 198 -9.96 -8.80 -5.17
CA VAL A 198 -9.82 -8.03 -6.42
C VAL A 198 -8.64 -8.52 -7.25
N ILE A 199 -7.53 -8.93 -6.63
CA ILE A 199 -6.39 -9.54 -7.31
C ILE A 199 -6.84 -10.81 -8.05
N GLU A 200 -7.56 -11.70 -7.38
CA GLU A 200 -8.07 -12.94 -8.02
C GLU A 200 -8.98 -12.65 -9.21
N LEU A 201 -9.77 -11.56 -9.19
CA LEU A 201 -10.57 -11.15 -10.35
C LEU A 201 -9.73 -10.69 -11.56
N GLN A 202 -8.44 -10.35 -11.37
CA GLN A 202 -7.53 -9.92 -12.44
C GLN A 202 -6.68 -11.05 -13.02
N LYS A 203 -6.58 -12.17 -12.31
CA LYS A 203 -5.85 -13.33 -12.81
C LYS A 203 -6.59 -13.93 -14.02
N PRO A 204 -5.87 -14.30 -15.08
CA PRO A 204 -6.50 -14.98 -16.19
C PRO A 204 -7.13 -16.29 -15.68
N ASN A 205 -8.40 -16.54 -16.07
CA ASN A 205 -9.05 -17.81 -15.79
C ASN A 205 -8.16 -18.94 -16.31
N SER A 206 -7.59 -19.71 -15.42
CA SER A 206 -6.80 -20.93 -15.72
C SER A 206 -7.71 -22.04 -16.23
#